data_e9a8abcc5b4175360ca1aec488756b4e
#
_entry.id   e9a8abcc5b4175360ca1aec488756b4e
#
_cell.length_a   1.000
_cell.length_b   1.000
_cell.length_c   1.000
_cell.angle_alpha   90.00
_cell.angle_beta   90.00
_cell.angle_gamma   90.00
#
_symmetry.space_group_name_H-M   'P 1'
#
loop_
_entity.id
_entity.type
_entity.pdbx_description
1 polymer ?
#
loop_
_entity_poly.entity_id
_entity_poly.type
_entity_poly.pdbx_seq_one_letter_code
_entity_poly.pdbx_strand_id
1 'polypeptide(L)'
;MKQQTLYMTVGISTMIEGGGEIVDVVTRCLQAHNDGIWDYFDEEIGVSSTLVDEDIKANEDAMKFKDRLLSSWAWAGIKFWIITDIGHEVTTILLPDEY
;
A
#
# COMPACT_ATOMS: atom_id res chain seq x y z
N MET A 1 16.80 -14.68 -0.70
CA MET A 1 15.59 -13.88 -0.48
C MET A 1 15.13 -13.28 -1.80
N LYS A 2 13.89 -13.54 -2.16
CA LYS A 2 13.33 -12.98 -3.40
C LYS A 2 13.00 -11.52 -3.21
N GLN A 3 13.52 -10.66 -4.08
CA GLN A 3 13.13 -9.25 -4.09
C GLN A 3 11.83 -9.11 -4.89
N GLN A 4 10.91 -8.35 -4.35
CA GLN A 4 9.71 -7.95 -5.08
C GLN A 4 10.05 -6.83 -6.05
N THR A 5 9.44 -6.85 -7.23
CA THR A 5 9.48 -5.72 -8.15
C THR A 5 8.42 -4.72 -7.70
N LEU A 6 8.83 -3.48 -7.49
CA LEU A 6 7.91 -2.40 -7.09
C LEU A 6 7.64 -1.49 -8.27
N TYR A 7 6.36 -1.32 -8.58
CA TYR A 7 5.90 -0.36 -9.58
C TYR A 7 5.12 0.76 -8.92
N MET A 8 5.22 1.94 -9.48
CA MET A 8 4.40 3.08 -9.09
C MET A 8 3.77 3.67 -10.34
N THR A 9 2.49 3.98 -10.27
CA THR A 9 1.80 4.63 -11.39
C THR A 9 2.29 6.06 -11.58
N VAL A 10 1.95 6.68 -12.70
CA VAL A 10 2.36 8.04 -13.02
C VAL A 10 1.95 9.02 -11.92
N GLY A 11 0.71 8.90 -11.41
CA GLY A 11 0.23 9.78 -10.35
C GLY A 11 1.06 9.67 -9.07
N ILE A 12 1.38 8.45 -8.65
CA ILE A 12 2.21 8.21 -7.47
C ILE A 12 3.64 8.70 -7.70
N SER A 13 4.22 8.36 -8.86
CA SER A 13 5.59 8.80 -9.20
C SER A 13 5.72 10.32 -9.20
N THR A 14 4.73 11.02 -9.73
CA THR A 14 4.71 12.47 -9.77
C THR A 14 4.71 13.06 -8.36
N MET A 15 3.90 12.50 -7.44
CA MET A 15 3.87 12.94 -6.05
C MET A 15 5.22 12.70 -5.35
N ILE A 16 5.83 11.54 -5.58
CA ILE A 16 7.12 11.18 -4.99
C ILE A 16 8.23 12.10 -5.50
N GLU A 17 8.22 12.45 -6.78
CA GLU A 17 9.20 13.37 -7.37
C GLU A 17 9.13 14.75 -6.74
N GLY A 18 7.95 15.18 -6.30
CA GLY A 18 7.77 16.43 -5.56
C GLY A 18 8.44 16.42 -4.19
N GLY A 19 8.73 15.25 -3.67
CA GLY A 19 9.39 15.08 -2.38
C GLY A 19 8.53 15.43 -1.18
N GLY A 20 9.18 15.61 -0.02
CA GLY A 20 8.52 15.99 1.20
C GLY A 20 7.90 14.81 1.95
N GLU A 21 6.87 15.10 2.73
CA GLU A 21 6.25 14.13 3.62
C GLU A 21 5.64 12.92 2.90
N ILE A 22 5.21 13.09 1.65
CA ILE A 22 4.60 12.00 0.89
C ILE A 22 5.54 10.81 0.72
N VAL A 23 6.83 11.04 0.61
CA VAL A 23 7.83 9.97 0.50
C VAL A 23 7.81 9.12 1.75
N ASP A 24 7.81 9.75 2.93
CA ASP A 24 7.72 9.05 4.21
C ASP A 24 6.41 8.29 4.36
N VAL A 25 5.30 8.93 3.99
CA VAL A 25 3.96 8.33 4.08
C VAL A 25 3.90 7.04 3.26
N VAL A 26 4.29 7.11 1.99
CA VAL A 26 4.26 5.95 1.10
C VAL A 26 5.20 4.86 1.59
N THR A 27 6.39 5.23 2.05
CA THR A 27 7.38 4.28 2.57
C THR A 27 6.84 3.53 3.77
N ARG A 28 6.23 4.24 4.72
CA ARG A 28 5.65 3.61 5.93
C ARG A 28 4.48 2.70 5.60
N CYS A 29 3.62 3.12 4.68
CA CYS A 29 2.49 2.30 4.25
C CYS A 29 2.95 1.05 3.51
N LEU A 30 3.96 1.17 2.66
CA LEU A 30 4.53 0.01 1.96
C LEU A 30 5.13 -0.98 2.96
N GLN A 31 5.85 -0.47 3.96
CA GLN A 31 6.42 -1.29 5.02
C GLN A 31 5.32 -2.05 5.77
N ALA A 32 4.26 -1.35 6.16
CA ALA A 32 3.12 -1.96 6.86
C ALA A 32 2.45 -3.01 5.99
N HIS A 33 2.24 -2.70 4.71
CA HIS A 33 1.65 -3.63 3.74
C HIS A 33 2.46 -4.93 3.66
N ASN A 34 3.79 -4.81 3.54
CA ASN A 34 4.67 -5.96 3.44
C ASN A 34 4.77 -6.76 4.75
N ASP A 35 4.57 -6.10 5.88
CA ASP A 35 4.62 -6.73 7.20
C ASP A 35 3.28 -7.35 7.61
N GLY A 36 2.26 -7.23 6.78
CA GLY A 36 0.94 -7.76 7.08
C GLY A 36 0.14 -6.91 8.07
N ILE A 37 0.47 -5.63 8.17
CA ILE A 37 -0.19 -4.68 9.07
C ILE A 37 -1.07 -3.75 8.22
N TRP A 38 -2.25 -4.24 7.83
CA TRP A 38 -3.13 -3.52 6.90
C TRP A 38 -4.12 -2.56 7.57
N ASP A 39 -4.11 -2.50 8.90
CA ASP A 39 -4.89 -1.58 9.72
C ASP A 39 -4.01 -0.49 10.35
N TYR A 40 -2.83 -0.27 9.79
CA TYR A 40 -1.85 0.68 10.32
C TYR A 40 -2.40 2.10 10.40
N PHE A 41 -2.04 2.78 11.45
CA PHE A 41 -2.39 4.16 11.70
C PHE A 41 -1.18 4.87 12.30
N ASP A 42 -0.85 6.04 11.79
CA ASP A 42 0.25 6.84 12.32
C ASP A 42 -0.27 8.27 12.56
N GLU A 43 -0.46 8.58 13.83
CA GLU A 43 -1.00 9.86 14.27
C GLU A 43 -0.05 11.02 13.97
N GLU A 44 1.25 10.76 14.01
CA GLU A 44 2.29 11.77 13.82
C GLU A 44 2.31 12.31 12.40
N ILE A 45 2.22 11.45 11.42
CA ILE A 45 2.20 11.86 10.00
C ILE A 45 0.79 11.95 9.44
N GLY A 46 -0.20 11.50 10.19
CA GLY A 46 -1.61 11.63 9.79
C GLY A 46 -2.07 10.64 8.73
N VAL A 47 -1.42 9.49 8.61
CA VAL A 47 -1.84 8.47 7.66
C VAL A 47 -2.69 7.42 8.37
N SER A 48 -3.70 6.91 7.68
CA SER A 48 -4.53 5.83 8.20
C SER A 48 -4.97 4.87 7.11
N SER A 49 -5.09 3.60 7.48
CA SER A 49 -5.69 2.59 6.63
C SER A 49 -7.18 2.87 6.45
N THR A 50 -7.68 2.66 5.24
CA THR A 50 -9.12 2.73 4.95
C THR A 50 -9.70 1.34 4.68
N LEU A 51 -8.92 0.30 4.92
CA LEU A 51 -9.34 -1.07 4.67
C LEU A 51 -10.34 -1.53 5.74
N VAL A 52 -11.44 -2.15 5.30
CA VAL A 52 -12.44 -2.70 6.23
C VAL A 52 -12.02 -4.09 6.72
N ASP A 53 -12.62 -4.54 7.83
CA ASP A 53 -12.25 -5.80 8.48
C ASP A 53 -12.33 -7.01 7.56
N GLU A 54 -13.33 -7.06 6.68
CA GLU A 54 -13.49 -8.15 5.72
C GLU A 54 -12.32 -8.25 4.76
N ASP A 55 -11.81 -7.10 4.31
CA ASP A 55 -10.67 -7.05 3.40
C ASP A 55 -9.37 -7.40 4.11
N ILE A 56 -9.24 -7.00 5.38
CA ILE A 56 -8.09 -7.38 6.21
C ILE A 56 -8.04 -8.89 6.36
N LYS A 57 -9.19 -9.50 6.63
CA LYS A 57 -9.29 -10.95 6.76
C LYS A 57 -8.98 -11.66 5.45
N ALA A 58 -9.44 -11.11 4.34
CA ALA A 58 -9.12 -11.65 3.01
C ALA A 58 -7.61 -11.60 2.75
N ASN A 59 -6.94 -10.53 3.18
CA ASN A 59 -5.49 -10.41 3.08
C ASN A 59 -4.78 -11.45 3.95
N GLU A 60 -5.26 -11.72 5.15
CA GLU A 60 -4.70 -12.75 6.02
C GLU A 60 -4.72 -14.12 5.35
N ASP A 61 -5.83 -14.45 4.71
CA ASP A 61 -5.96 -15.69 3.95
C ASP A 61 -5.05 -15.69 2.72
N ALA A 62 -4.98 -14.56 2.03
CA ALA A 62 -4.14 -14.40 0.84
C ALA A 62 -2.66 -14.56 1.15
N MET A 63 -2.20 -14.17 2.34
CA MET A 63 -0.81 -14.37 2.76
C MET A 63 -0.43 -15.84 2.80
N LYS A 64 -1.36 -16.70 3.22
CA LYS A 64 -1.11 -18.14 3.33
C LYS A 64 -0.95 -18.81 1.98
N PHE A 65 -1.65 -18.34 0.96
CA PHE A 65 -1.70 -18.95 -0.35
C PHE A 65 -1.04 -18.14 -1.45
N LYS A 66 -0.36 -17.05 -1.07
CA LYS A 66 0.27 -16.09 -1.99
C LYS A 66 -0.71 -15.55 -3.04
N ASP A 67 -1.94 -15.35 -2.63
CA ASP A 67 -2.95 -14.68 -3.43
C ASP A 67 -2.75 -13.16 -3.38
N ARG A 68 -3.53 -12.45 -4.18
CA ARG A 68 -3.45 -10.99 -4.29
C ARG A 68 -3.76 -10.30 -2.97
N LEU A 69 -2.88 -9.36 -2.59
CA LEU A 69 -3.05 -8.52 -1.41
C LEU A 69 -3.44 -7.10 -1.83
N LEU A 70 -4.31 -6.48 -1.04
CA LEU A 70 -4.71 -5.09 -1.26
C LEU A 70 -4.66 -4.34 0.07
N SER A 71 -4.03 -3.17 0.08
CA SER A 71 -4.19 -2.23 1.19
C SER A 71 -4.55 -0.85 0.65
N SER A 72 -5.28 -0.10 1.44
CA SER A 72 -5.87 1.18 1.06
C SER A 72 -5.58 2.20 2.16
N TRP A 73 -5.12 3.38 1.76
CA TRP A 73 -4.58 4.38 2.68
C TRP A 73 -5.11 5.76 2.36
N ALA A 74 -5.22 6.59 3.41
CA ALA A 74 -5.61 7.99 3.28
C ALA A 74 -4.62 8.88 4.03
N TRP A 75 -4.21 9.96 3.38
CA TRP A 75 -3.32 10.96 3.96
C TRP A 75 -3.56 12.33 3.31
N ALA A 76 -3.80 13.34 4.14
CA ALA A 76 -3.97 14.74 3.68
C ALA A 76 -4.96 14.89 2.52
N GLY A 77 -6.08 14.15 2.57
CA GLY A 77 -7.10 14.19 1.52
C GLY A 77 -6.77 13.36 0.29
N ILE A 78 -5.62 12.69 0.29
CA ILE A 78 -5.19 11.82 -0.82
C ILE A 78 -5.44 10.37 -0.42
N LYS A 79 -5.94 9.58 -1.36
CA LYS A 79 -6.09 8.13 -1.18
C LYS A 79 -5.18 7.41 -2.16
N PHE A 80 -4.57 6.33 -1.71
CA PHE A 80 -3.79 5.46 -2.59
C PHE A 80 -3.91 4.01 -2.15
N TRP A 81 -3.65 3.11 -3.08
CA TRP A 81 -3.71 1.67 -2.86
C TRP A 81 -2.35 1.04 -3.07
N ILE A 82 -2.11 -0.04 -2.36
CA ILE A 82 -0.94 -0.89 -2.57
C ILE A 82 -1.46 -2.29 -2.87
N ILE A 83 -1.10 -2.83 -4.03
CA ILE A 83 -1.55 -4.14 -4.49
C ILE A 83 -0.33 -5.03 -4.72
N THR A 84 -0.34 -6.21 -4.12
CA THR A 84 0.64 -7.25 -4.40
C THR A 84 -0.04 -8.34 -5.21
N ASP A 85 0.47 -8.61 -6.40
CA ASP A 85 -0.13 -9.59 -7.30
C ASP A 85 0.04 -11.03 -6.82
N ILE A 86 -0.71 -11.94 -7.40
CA ILE A 86 -0.63 -13.37 -7.13
C ILE A 86 0.82 -13.83 -7.27
N GLY A 87 1.29 -14.63 -6.31
CA GLY A 87 2.67 -15.10 -6.26
C GLY A 87 3.61 -14.18 -5.50
N HIS A 88 3.15 -12.97 -5.16
CA HIS A 88 3.87 -11.99 -4.35
C HIS A 88 5.22 -11.55 -4.93
N GLU A 89 5.35 -11.51 -6.25
CA GLU A 89 6.56 -11.06 -6.92
C GLU A 89 6.51 -9.60 -7.35
N VAL A 90 5.30 -9.05 -7.52
CA VAL A 90 5.10 -7.68 -8.01
C VAL A 90 4.17 -6.92 -7.07
N THR A 91 4.60 -5.74 -6.65
CA THR A 91 3.79 -4.82 -5.85
C THR A 91 3.66 -3.50 -6.60
N THR A 92 2.44 -2.96 -6.67
CA THR A 92 2.15 -1.70 -7.35
C THR A 92 1.49 -0.74 -6.38
N ILE A 93 1.98 0.50 -6.37
CA ILE A 93 1.36 1.61 -5.64
C ILE A 93 0.65 2.49 -6.67
N LEU A 94 -0.62 2.78 -6.46
CA LEU A 94 -1.43 3.48 -7.45
C LEU A 94 -2.50 4.35 -6.79
N LEU A 95 -2.96 5.35 -7.53
CA LEU A 95 -4.17 6.09 -7.17
C LEU A 95 -5.39 5.27 -7.60
N PRO A 96 -6.52 5.35 -6.87
CA PRO A 96 -7.72 4.58 -7.23
C PRO A 96 -8.18 4.80 -8.68
N ASP A 97 -8.01 6.02 -9.20
CA ASP A 97 -8.39 6.35 -10.57
C ASP A 97 -7.51 5.69 -11.64
N GLU A 98 -6.38 5.17 -11.22
CA GLU A 98 -5.41 4.55 -12.13
C GLU A 98 -5.53 3.02 -12.17
N TYR A 99 -6.47 2.50 -11.44
CA TYR A 99 -6.68 1.05 -11.36
C TYR A 99 -7.25 0.46 -12.67
#